data_1ea9c8cc00a6f4edbfc653f7754cbf62
#
_entry.id   1ea9c8cc00a6f4edbfc653f7754cbf62
#
_cell.length_a   1.000
_cell.length_b   1.000
_cell.length_c   1.000
_cell.angle_alpha   90.00
_cell.angle_beta   90.00
_cell.angle_gamma   90.00
#
_symmetry.space_group_name_H-M   'P 1'
#
loop_
_entity.id
_entity.type
_entity.pdbx_description
1 polymer ?
#
loop_
_entity_poly.entity_id
_entity_poly.type
_entity_poly.pdbx_seq_one_letter_code
_entity_poly.pdbx_strand_id
1 'polypeptide(L)'
;MQMIVIFIIGLILMYADMAFTSFSPMTMFSVEVYFVPKLLFMYILLLTIYAGPRISMLFAILFGVMLDVYIGSLYGIHIFGFIAFVIFMQTAFRVFYRDFVAMAFVVLLNTFLFDLYQYAVYSVLDFIAMPFFDYIALRAIPSVLVSALFFVILYVLAIQTAKVRKELRRIN
;
A
#
# COMPACT_ATOMS: atom_id res chain seq x y z
N MET A 1 -7.09 10.69 -20.13
CA MET A 1 -7.28 11.56 -18.95
C MET A 1 -7.26 10.78 -17.62
N GLN A 2 -8.10 9.76 -17.45
CA GLN A 2 -8.22 9.04 -16.16
C GLN A 2 -6.94 8.32 -15.71
N MET A 3 -6.25 7.61 -16.59
CA MET A 3 -4.98 6.94 -16.26
C MET A 3 -3.91 7.94 -15.77
N ILE A 4 -3.91 9.14 -16.33
CA ILE A 4 -3.00 10.21 -15.91
C ILE A 4 -3.34 10.67 -14.49
N VAL A 5 -4.63 10.82 -14.15
CA VAL A 5 -5.07 11.21 -12.80
C VAL A 5 -4.66 10.14 -11.77
N ILE A 6 -4.92 8.85 -12.06
CA ILE A 6 -4.50 7.75 -11.19
C ILE A 6 -2.98 7.75 -11.01
N PHE A 7 -2.23 7.99 -12.08
CA PHE A 7 -0.78 8.05 -12.04
C PHE A 7 -0.27 9.22 -11.19
N ILE A 8 -0.82 10.41 -11.37
CA ILE A 8 -0.44 11.60 -10.60
C ILE A 8 -0.73 11.39 -9.10
N ILE A 9 -1.92 10.87 -8.77
CA ILE A 9 -2.26 10.55 -7.37
C ILE A 9 -1.29 9.52 -6.81
N GLY A 10 -0.97 8.47 -7.57
CA GLY A 10 -0.01 7.45 -7.15
C GLY A 10 1.39 8.03 -6.92
N LEU A 11 1.86 8.96 -7.78
CA LEU A 11 3.13 9.66 -7.57
C LEU A 11 3.12 10.48 -6.27
N ILE A 12 2.06 11.24 -6.02
CA ILE A 12 1.92 12.03 -4.80
C ILE A 12 1.98 11.13 -3.57
N LEU A 13 1.27 10.00 -3.59
CA LEU A 13 1.28 9.04 -2.49
C LEU A 13 2.64 8.36 -2.32
N MET A 14 3.33 8.05 -3.40
CA MET A 14 4.70 7.53 -3.35
C MET A 14 5.65 8.52 -2.67
N TYR A 15 5.59 9.79 -3.03
CA TYR A 15 6.39 10.84 -2.36
C TYR A 15 5.99 11.03 -0.90
N ALA A 16 4.70 10.93 -0.58
CA ALA A 16 4.23 10.98 0.80
C ALA A 16 4.80 9.82 1.63
N ASP A 17 4.76 8.58 1.12
CA ASP A 17 5.35 7.42 1.79
C ASP A 17 6.86 7.61 2.04
N MET A 18 7.59 8.16 1.07
CA MET A 18 9.01 8.48 1.23
C MET A 18 9.27 9.57 2.27
N ALA A 19 8.44 10.61 2.28
CA ALA A 19 8.54 11.69 3.27
C ALA A 19 8.33 11.14 4.70
N PHE A 20 7.29 10.32 4.91
CA PHE A 20 7.07 9.67 6.21
C PHE A 20 8.24 8.78 6.62
N THR A 21 8.82 8.03 5.68
CA THR A 21 10.00 7.20 5.95
C THR A 21 11.21 8.04 6.35
N SER A 22 11.39 9.23 5.77
CA SER A 22 12.49 10.15 6.11
C SER A 22 12.34 10.79 7.50
N PHE A 23 11.13 10.94 8.01
CA PHE A 23 10.86 11.41 9.37
C PHE A 23 10.96 10.30 10.42
N SER A 24 11.03 9.05 10.01
CA SER A 24 11.17 7.87 10.87
C SER A 24 12.66 7.48 11.01
N PRO A 25 13.18 7.07 12.19
CA PRO A 25 12.47 6.80 13.45
C PRO A 25 12.18 8.06 14.29
N MET A 26 11.07 8.02 15.04
CA MET A 26 10.76 9.01 16.07
C MET A 26 11.05 8.43 17.45
N THR A 27 11.83 9.14 18.25
CA THR A 27 12.10 8.76 19.66
C THR A 27 10.89 9.13 20.52
N MET A 28 10.11 8.15 20.95
CA MET A 28 9.05 8.31 21.93
C MET A 28 9.41 7.55 23.21
N PHE A 29 9.48 8.25 24.36
CA PHE A 29 9.80 7.65 25.68
C PHE A 29 11.07 6.78 25.68
N SER A 30 12.15 7.24 25.04
CA SER A 30 13.43 6.52 24.92
C SER A 30 13.39 5.25 24.06
N VAL A 31 12.33 5.03 23.30
CA VAL A 31 12.18 3.93 22.33
C VAL A 31 12.05 4.50 20.93
N GLU A 32 12.76 3.92 19.97
CA GLU A 32 12.65 4.29 18.56
C GLU A 32 11.43 3.60 17.94
N VAL A 33 10.44 4.40 17.54
CA VAL A 33 9.23 3.93 16.87
C VAL A 33 9.26 4.35 15.42
N TYR A 34 8.92 3.42 14.53
CA TYR A 34 8.93 3.63 13.09
C TYR A 34 7.50 3.81 12.56
N PHE A 35 7.21 4.99 12.02
CA PHE A 35 5.94 5.30 11.39
C PHE A 35 6.11 5.32 9.87
N VAL A 36 5.85 4.19 9.22
CA VAL A 36 6.01 4.05 7.77
C VAL A 36 4.67 3.62 7.16
N PRO A 37 3.74 4.57 6.93
CA PRO A 37 2.48 4.25 6.28
C PRO A 37 2.74 3.74 4.85
N LYS A 38 1.86 2.89 4.34
CA LYS A 38 1.92 2.30 3.01
C LYS A 38 0.79 2.85 2.15
N LEU A 39 0.74 4.18 1.99
CA LEU A 39 -0.38 4.88 1.33
C LEU A 39 -0.53 4.46 -0.13
N LEU A 40 0.58 4.39 -0.86
CA LEU A 40 0.59 3.95 -2.25
C LEU A 40 0.08 2.51 -2.39
N PHE A 41 0.55 1.60 -1.54
CA PHE A 41 0.11 0.21 -1.55
C PHE A 41 -1.38 0.08 -1.28
N MET A 42 -1.89 0.75 -0.24
CA MET A 42 -3.32 0.77 0.08
C MET A 42 -4.16 1.34 -1.06
N TYR A 43 -3.68 2.39 -1.72
CA TYR A 43 -4.34 2.98 -2.88
C TYR A 43 -4.43 1.97 -4.04
N ILE A 44 -3.36 1.22 -4.34
CA ILE A 44 -3.36 0.16 -5.36
C ILE A 44 -4.36 -0.94 -5.02
N LEU A 45 -4.46 -1.35 -3.74
CA LEU A 45 -5.46 -2.32 -3.29
C LEU A 45 -6.89 -1.79 -3.48
N LEU A 46 -7.15 -0.53 -3.16
CA LEU A 46 -8.44 0.11 -3.38
C LEU A 46 -8.77 0.24 -4.88
N LEU A 47 -7.79 0.54 -5.73
CA LEU A 47 -7.96 0.53 -7.18
C LEU A 47 -8.36 -0.85 -7.71
N THR A 48 -7.93 -1.93 -7.08
CA THR A 48 -8.34 -3.30 -7.46
C THR A 48 -9.85 -3.46 -7.35
N ILE A 49 -10.45 -2.85 -6.34
CA ILE A 49 -11.89 -2.90 -6.07
C ILE A 49 -12.66 -1.97 -7.01
N TYR A 50 -12.24 -0.71 -7.10
CA TYR A 50 -13.01 0.36 -7.74
C TYR A 50 -12.72 0.56 -9.22
N ALA A 51 -11.44 0.47 -9.62
CA ALA A 51 -11.01 0.65 -11.01
C ALA A 51 -10.88 -0.67 -11.78
N GLY A 52 -10.79 -1.78 -11.05
CA GLY A 52 -10.72 -3.13 -11.57
C GLY A 52 -9.29 -3.70 -11.63
N PRO A 53 -9.19 -5.04 -11.65
CA PRO A 53 -7.92 -5.76 -11.46
C PRO A 53 -6.87 -5.50 -12.55
N ARG A 54 -7.30 -5.27 -13.79
CA ARG A 54 -6.36 -5.00 -14.90
C ARG A 54 -5.62 -3.67 -14.72
N ILE A 55 -6.34 -2.64 -14.24
CA ILE A 55 -5.76 -1.31 -14.01
C ILE A 55 -4.85 -1.35 -12.80
N SER A 56 -5.31 -1.92 -11.69
CA SER A 56 -4.49 -2.03 -10.49
C SER A 56 -3.22 -2.84 -10.71
N MET A 57 -3.27 -3.93 -11.50
CA MET A 57 -2.11 -4.73 -11.85
C MET A 57 -1.08 -3.91 -12.64
N LEU A 58 -1.53 -3.12 -13.62
CA LEU A 58 -0.65 -2.24 -14.39
C LEU A 58 0.05 -1.23 -13.48
N PHE A 59 -0.68 -0.59 -12.58
CA PHE A 59 -0.10 0.36 -11.63
C PHE A 59 0.75 -0.31 -10.54
N ALA A 60 0.41 -1.53 -10.12
CA ALA A 60 1.23 -2.34 -9.21
C ALA A 60 2.62 -2.62 -9.80
N ILE A 61 2.68 -3.01 -11.06
CA ILE A 61 3.94 -3.23 -11.75
C ILE A 61 4.70 -1.90 -11.91
N LEU A 62 4.05 -0.86 -12.40
CA LEU A 62 4.69 0.42 -12.67
C LEU A 62 5.26 1.05 -11.40
N PHE A 63 4.48 1.17 -10.35
CA PHE A 63 4.95 1.74 -9.08
C PHE A 63 5.88 0.79 -8.32
N GLY A 64 5.70 -0.54 -8.45
CA GLY A 64 6.62 -1.52 -7.93
C GLY A 64 8.03 -1.35 -8.51
N VAL A 65 8.14 -1.22 -9.84
CA VAL A 65 9.41 -0.93 -10.52
C VAL A 65 9.99 0.40 -10.03
N MET A 66 9.18 1.46 -9.96
CA MET A 66 9.65 2.78 -9.50
C MET A 66 10.22 2.72 -8.08
N LEU A 67 9.54 2.03 -7.15
CA LEU A 67 10.01 1.88 -5.78
C LEU A 67 11.28 1.02 -5.71
N ASP A 68 11.34 -0.09 -6.45
CA ASP A 68 12.51 -0.96 -6.45
C ASP A 68 13.75 -0.24 -7.01
N VAL A 69 13.59 0.57 -8.05
CA VAL A 69 14.68 1.40 -8.60
C VAL A 69 15.07 2.52 -7.63
N TYR A 70 14.10 3.14 -6.95
CA TYR A 70 14.37 4.24 -6.04
C TYR A 70 15.05 3.79 -4.73
N ILE A 71 14.57 2.72 -4.12
CA ILE A 71 15.11 2.19 -2.86
C ILE A 71 16.45 1.49 -3.09
N GLY A 72 16.64 0.83 -4.23
CA GLY A 72 17.90 0.33 -4.74
C GLY A 72 18.57 -0.81 -3.96
N SER A 73 18.06 -1.19 -2.79
CA SER A 73 18.68 -2.23 -1.95
C SER A 73 18.43 -3.64 -2.49
N LEU A 74 17.23 -3.91 -2.99
CA LEU A 74 16.85 -5.20 -3.59
C LEU A 74 15.79 -4.97 -4.65
N TYR A 75 16.07 -5.39 -5.88
CA TYR A 75 15.12 -5.31 -6.99
C TYR A 75 14.10 -6.44 -6.91
N GLY A 76 12.83 -6.11 -7.11
CA GLY A 76 11.74 -7.09 -7.22
C GLY A 76 10.85 -7.21 -5.98
N ILE A 77 11.28 -6.74 -4.81
CA ILE A 77 10.49 -6.89 -3.57
C ILE A 77 9.14 -6.20 -3.70
N HIS A 78 9.11 -4.95 -4.16
CA HIS A 78 7.88 -4.20 -4.31
C HIS A 78 7.06 -4.69 -5.50
N ILE A 79 7.70 -5.03 -6.63
CA ILE A 79 7.01 -5.55 -7.81
C ILE A 79 6.27 -6.85 -7.47
N PHE A 80 6.99 -7.86 -6.97
CA PHE A 80 6.39 -9.15 -6.64
C PHE A 80 5.37 -9.05 -5.51
N GLY A 81 5.68 -8.26 -4.49
CA GLY A 81 4.77 -8.00 -3.39
C GLY A 81 3.46 -7.36 -3.88
N PHE A 82 3.52 -6.27 -4.62
CA PHE A 82 2.33 -5.59 -5.13
C PHE A 82 1.47 -6.50 -6.01
N ILE A 83 2.09 -7.26 -6.93
CA ILE A 83 1.38 -8.22 -7.77
C ILE A 83 0.69 -9.29 -6.94
N ALA A 84 1.41 -9.92 -6.00
CA ALA A 84 0.88 -10.99 -5.16
C ALA A 84 -0.33 -10.50 -4.33
N PHE A 85 -0.21 -9.33 -3.69
CA PHE A 85 -1.29 -8.79 -2.88
C PHE A 85 -2.47 -8.25 -3.69
N VAL A 86 -2.26 -7.74 -4.91
CA VAL A 86 -3.35 -7.40 -5.83
C VAL A 86 -4.15 -8.65 -6.21
N ILE A 87 -3.48 -9.77 -6.51
CA ILE A 87 -4.14 -11.05 -6.80
C ILE A 87 -4.89 -11.57 -5.57
N PHE A 88 -4.25 -11.51 -4.40
CA PHE A 88 -4.89 -11.91 -3.14
C PHE A 88 -6.13 -11.06 -2.85
N MET A 89 -6.05 -9.74 -3.04
CA MET A 89 -7.15 -8.81 -2.84
C MET A 89 -8.34 -9.11 -3.77
N GLN A 90 -8.10 -9.51 -5.03
CA GLN A 90 -9.15 -9.92 -5.95
C GLN A 90 -9.94 -11.13 -5.43
N THR A 91 -9.24 -12.08 -4.80
CA THR A 91 -9.86 -13.29 -4.24
C THR A 91 -10.60 -12.98 -2.94
N ALA A 92 -9.96 -12.25 -2.03
CA ALA A 92 -10.53 -11.87 -0.75
C ALA A 92 -11.77 -10.99 -0.91
N PHE A 93 -11.76 -10.07 -1.88
CA PHE A 93 -12.86 -9.14 -2.11
C PHE A 93 -14.15 -9.85 -2.59
N ARG A 94 -14.05 -10.95 -3.30
CA ARG A 94 -15.24 -11.74 -3.72
C ARG A 94 -16.05 -12.24 -2.52
N VAL A 95 -15.40 -12.46 -1.37
CA VAL A 95 -16.01 -12.97 -0.14
C VAL A 95 -16.61 -11.83 0.70
N PHE A 96 -15.97 -10.65 0.75
CA PHE A 96 -16.30 -9.54 1.66
C PHE A 96 -16.93 -8.32 0.98
N TYR A 97 -17.56 -8.49 -0.15
CA TYR A 97 -18.01 -7.45 -1.10
C TYR A 97 -18.93 -6.33 -0.56
N ARG A 98 -19.58 -6.49 0.58
CA ARG A 98 -20.75 -5.66 0.93
C ARG A 98 -20.55 -4.60 2.01
N ASP A 99 -19.50 -4.66 2.82
CA ASP A 99 -19.36 -3.79 3.98
C ASP A 99 -18.09 -2.96 3.94
N PHE A 100 -18.24 -1.65 4.21
CA PHE A 100 -17.11 -0.72 4.29
C PHE A 100 -16.10 -1.16 5.37
N VAL A 101 -16.61 -1.60 6.53
CA VAL A 101 -15.76 -2.03 7.66
C VAL A 101 -14.97 -3.29 7.29
N ALA A 102 -15.63 -4.26 6.67
CA ALA A 102 -14.98 -5.48 6.19
C ALA A 102 -13.90 -5.16 5.15
N MET A 103 -14.18 -4.24 4.23
CA MET A 103 -13.20 -3.79 3.23
C MET A 103 -11.99 -3.09 3.88
N ALA A 104 -12.25 -2.18 4.83
CA ALA A 104 -11.19 -1.49 5.57
C ALA A 104 -10.30 -2.51 6.30
N PHE A 105 -10.92 -3.48 6.98
CA PHE A 105 -10.20 -4.55 7.67
C PHE A 105 -9.33 -5.36 6.72
N VAL A 106 -9.86 -5.77 5.57
CA VAL A 106 -9.10 -6.55 4.57
C VAL A 106 -7.93 -5.75 4.00
N VAL A 107 -8.11 -4.45 3.70
CA VAL A 107 -7.02 -3.60 3.19
C VAL A 107 -5.94 -3.40 4.25
N LEU A 108 -6.32 -3.11 5.50
CA LEU A 108 -5.36 -2.94 6.60
C LEU A 108 -4.63 -4.24 6.93
N LEU A 109 -5.33 -5.37 6.91
CA LEU A 109 -4.73 -6.69 7.08
C LEU A 109 -3.70 -6.98 5.98
N ASN A 110 -4.03 -6.69 4.72
CA ASN A 110 -3.07 -6.83 3.62
C ASN A 110 -1.86 -5.90 3.79
N THR A 111 -2.06 -4.68 4.30
CA THR A 111 -0.97 -3.76 4.58
C THR A 111 -0.04 -4.30 5.67
N PHE A 112 -0.60 -4.86 6.73
CA PHE A 112 0.16 -5.54 7.78
C PHE A 112 0.93 -6.76 7.25
N LEU A 113 0.26 -7.61 6.46
CA LEU A 113 0.91 -8.78 5.84
C LEU A 113 2.03 -8.37 4.86
N PHE A 114 1.87 -7.26 4.17
CA PHE A 114 2.92 -6.73 3.30
C PHE A 114 4.14 -6.24 4.08
N ASP A 115 3.95 -5.63 5.27
CA ASP A 115 5.04 -5.30 6.17
C ASP A 115 5.77 -6.55 6.67
N LEU A 116 5.03 -7.61 7.03
CA LEU A 116 5.62 -8.89 7.42
C LEU A 116 6.37 -9.58 6.27
N TYR A 117 5.83 -9.51 5.05
CA TYR A 117 6.51 -10.00 3.86
C TYR A 117 7.85 -9.29 3.64
N GLN A 118 7.88 -7.95 3.73
CA GLN A 118 9.12 -7.19 3.64
C GLN A 118 10.10 -7.59 4.74
N TYR A 119 9.64 -7.68 5.99
CA TYR A 119 10.49 -8.14 7.09
C TYR A 119 11.09 -9.51 6.82
N ALA A 120 10.29 -10.48 6.38
CA ALA A 120 10.76 -11.83 6.10
C ALA A 120 11.85 -11.84 5.02
N VAL A 121 11.64 -11.11 3.92
CA VAL A 121 12.62 -11.03 2.83
C VAL A 121 13.91 -10.36 3.30
N TYR A 122 13.83 -9.22 3.99
CA TYR A 122 15.01 -8.49 4.46
C TYR A 122 15.75 -9.24 5.59
N SER A 123 15.03 -9.98 6.45
CA SER A 123 15.62 -10.79 7.51
C SER A 123 16.37 -12.00 6.96
N VAL A 124 15.81 -12.70 5.95
CA VAL A 124 16.47 -13.85 5.30
C VAL A 124 17.77 -13.42 4.59
N LEU A 125 17.84 -12.17 4.14
CA LEU A 125 19.01 -11.63 3.46
C LEU A 125 19.98 -10.89 4.39
N ASP A 126 19.82 -11.01 5.72
CA ASP A 126 20.60 -10.37 6.77
C ASP A 126 20.69 -8.83 6.69
N PHE A 127 19.71 -8.18 6.03
CA PHE A 127 19.60 -6.72 6.00
C PHE A 127 18.99 -6.11 7.27
N ILE A 128 18.24 -6.91 8.04
CA ILE A 128 17.59 -6.49 9.29
C ILE A 128 18.00 -7.46 10.40
N ALA A 129 18.64 -6.94 11.44
CA ALA A 129 19.01 -7.68 12.65
C ALA A 129 17.97 -7.53 13.79
N MET A 130 16.83 -6.88 13.55
CA MET A 130 15.82 -6.60 14.56
C MET A 130 15.02 -7.88 14.89
N PRO A 131 14.81 -8.23 16.18
CA PRO A 131 13.97 -9.36 16.57
C PRO A 131 12.54 -9.21 16.05
N PHE A 132 11.90 -10.31 15.69
CA PHE A 132 10.56 -10.33 15.09
C PHE A 132 9.49 -9.61 15.94
N PHE A 133 9.49 -9.83 17.26
CA PHE A 133 8.53 -9.19 18.17
C PHE A 133 8.73 -7.68 18.26
N ASP A 134 9.98 -7.21 18.27
CA ASP A 134 10.31 -5.79 18.30
C ASP A 134 9.91 -5.13 16.98
N TYR A 135 10.10 -5.81 15.86
CA TYR A 135 9.63 -5.32 14.57
C TYR A 135 8.11 -5.14 14.51
N ILE A 136 7.35 -6.10 15.03
CA ILE A 136 5.89 -5.98 15.07
C ILE A 136 5.48 -4.82 15.98
N ALA A 137 6.03 -4.72 17.19
CA ALA A 137 5.62 -3.75 18.19
C ALA A 137 6.03 -2.32 17.81
N LEU A 138 7.24 -2.13 17.28
CA LEU A 138 7.84 -0.82 17.07
C LEU A 138 7.66 -0.28 15.64
N ARG A 139 7.33 -1.15 14.67
CA ARG A 139 7.19 -0.75 13.28
C ARG A 139 5.84 -1.15 12.67
N ALA A 140 5.48 -2.43 12.68
CA ALA A 140 4.29 -2.88 11.96
C ALA A 140 2.99 -2.32 12.56
N ILE A 141 2.81 -2.40 13.87
CA ILE A 141 1.60 -1.88 14.54
C ILE A 141 1.48 -0.36 14.39
N PRO A 142 2.49 0.47 14.71
CA PRO A 142 2.40 1.93 14.52
C PRO A 142 2.14 2.31 13.06
N SER A 143 2.77 1.64 12.11
CA SER A 143 2.59 1.90 10.68
C SER A 143 1.16 1.61 10.21
N VAL A 144 0.56 0.50 10.68
CA VAL A 144 -0.85 0.16 10.37
C VAL A 144 -1.81 1.16 11.02
N LEU A 145 -1.56 1.64 12.23
CA LEU A 145 -2.40 2.65 12.88
C LEU A 145 -2.39 3.97 12.10
N VAL A 146 -1.22 4.44 11.67
CA VAL A 146 -1.13 5.62 10.81
C VAL A 146 -1.81 5.38 9.46
N SER A 147 -1.63 4.21 8.86
CA SER A 147 -2.30 3.83 7.63
C SER A 147 -3.83 3.81 7.77
N ALA A 148 -4.36 3.38 8.92
CA ALA A 148 -5.80 3.40 9.20
C ALA A 148 -6.38 4.83 9.24
N LEU A 149 -5.63 5.81 9.77
CA LEU A 149 -6.04 7.21 9.75
C LEU A 149 -6.16 7.75 8.32
N PHE A 150 -5.22 7.41 7.46
CA PHE A 150 -5.24 7.83 6.05
C PHE A 150 -6.20 7.01 5.17
N PHE A 151 -6.68 5.85 5.65
CA PHE A 151 -7.55 4.97 4.88
C PHE A 151 -8.80 5.69 4.35
N VAL A 152 -9.44 6.52 5.16
CA VAL A 152 -10.66 7.25 4.77
C VAL A 152 -10.38 8.19 3.60
N ILE A 153 -9.25 8.89 3.61
CA ILE A 153 -8.83 9.79 2.54
C ILE A 153 -8.58 9.00 1.25
N LEU A 154 -7.84 7.90 1.36
CA LEU A 154 -7.54 7.03 0.22
C LEU A 154 -8.79 6.39 -0.37
N TYR A 155 -9.75 6.01 0.47
CA TYR A 155 -11.04 5.49 0.05
C TYR A 155 -11.82 6.50 -0.80
N VAL A 156 -11.90 7.76 -0.36
CA VAL A 156 -12.56 8.85 -1.12
C VAL A 156 -11.84 9.08 -2.46
N LEU A 157 -10.50 9.10 -2.47
CA LEU A 157 -9.71 9.25 -3.69
C LEU A 157 -9.95 8.10 -4.68
N ALA A 158 -10.00 6.86 -4.20
CA ALA A 158 -10.25 5.69 -5.03
C ALA A 158 -11.65 5.71 -5.66
N ILE A 159 -12.68 6.12 -4.91
CA ILE A 159 -14.05 6.25 -5.44
C ILE A 159 -14.13 7.36 -6.47
N GLN A 160 -13.54 8.51 -6.23
CA GLN A 160 -13.56 9.63 -7.18
C GLN A 160 -12.92 9.23 -8.51
N THR A 161 -11.77 8.57 -8.46
CA THR A 161 -11.11 8.07 -9.68
C THR A 161 -11.94 7.04 -10.43
N ALA A 162 -12.72 6.21 -9.73
CA ALA A 162 -13.62 5.24 -10.33
C ALA A 162 -14.89 5.86 -10.93
N LYS A 163 -15.46 6.92 -10.31
CA LYS A 163 -16.63 7.66 -10.83
C LYS A 163 -16.31 8.31 -12.17
N VAL A 164 -15.18 8.97 -12.28
CA VAL A 164 -14.71 9.57 -13.55
C VAL A 164 -14.68 8.52 -14.68
N ARG A 165 -14.37 7.26 -14.38
CA ARG A 165 -14.40 6.16 -15.36
C ARG A 165 -15.81 5.83 -15.84
N LYS A 166 -16.81 5.81 -14.95
CA LYS A 166 -18.20 5.48 -15.33
C LYS A 166 -18.81 6.54 -16.21
N GLU A 167 -18.54 7.82 -15.94
CA GLU A 167 -19.05 8.94 -16.74
C GLU A 167 -18.45 8.95 -18.15
N LEU A 168 -17.15 8.75 -18.28
CA LEU A 168 -16.49 8.69 -19.59
C LEU A 168 -16.96 7.48 -20.46
N ARG A 169 -17.37 6.37 -19.83
CA ARG A 169 -17.97 5.23 -20.56
C ARG A 169 -19.40 5.47 -21.01
N ARG A 170 -20.10 6.46 -20.46
CA ARG A 170 -21.46 6.81 -20.86
C ARG A 170 -21.49 7.78 -22.03
N ILE A 171 -20.37 8.48 -22.31
CA ILE A 171 -20.25 9.50 -23.36
C ILE A 171 -19.70 8.89 -24.67
N ASN A 172 -19.09 7.71 -24.62
CA ASN A 172 -18.61 6.93 -25.77
C ASN A 172 -19.49 5.69 -25.98
#